data_020562487bf8f9af47efe88661937eb5
#
_entry.id   020562487bf8f9af47efe88661937eb5
#
_cell.length_a   1.000
_cell.length_b   1.000
_cell.length_c   1.000
_cell.angle_alpha   90.00
_cell.angle_beta   90.00
_cell.angle_gamma   90.00
#
_symmetry.space_group_name_H-M   'P 1'
#
loop_
_entity.id
_entity.type
_entity.pdbx_description
1 polymer ?
#
loop_
_entity_poly.entity_id
_entity_poly.type
_entity_poly.pdbx_seq_one_letter_code
_entity_poly.pdbx_strand_id
1 'polypeptide(L)'
;MIPARTWARRGHTLVVAVSGRGSGRVSGAGLVCLGPGSRGRLLCRMRIHRGRKGERRSMSEAGYAGLITAAHQQLHAPVILIWDNLNTHISAAMRTFTGAHRDWVTVVRLPAYAPDLNPAEGVWANMKNGLGNLAARDVCQLAAVLRNRLKSIQYRPELIGEFLAQTGLTLEPQPP
;
A
#
# COMPACT_ATOMS: atom_id res chain seq x y z
N MET A 1 -16.47 7.86 5.29
CA MET A 1 -15.98 8.57 6.50
C MET A 1 -15.96 7.56 7.62
N ILE A 2 -14.79 7.20 8.18
CA ILE A 2 -14.71 6.26 9.30
C ILE A 2 -14.93 7.07 10.56
N PRO A 3 -15.95 6.78 11.37
CA PRO A 3 -16.15 7.49 12.64
C PRO A 3 -15.05 7.09 13.62
N ALA A 4 -14.15 8.00 13.91
CA ALA A 4 -13.17 7.83 14.97
C ALA A 4 -13.73 8.36 16.27
N ARG A 5 -13.60 7.59 17.35
CA ARG A 5 -13.90 8.05 18.70
C ARG A 5 -12.82 9.01 19.14
N THR A 6 -13.21 10.19 19.65
CA THR A 6 -12.30 11.17 20.25
C THR A 6 -12.73 11.48 21.67
N TRP A 7 -11.77 11.90 22.50
CA TRP A 7 -12.03 12.31 23.87
C TRP A 7 -12.18 13.83 23.91
N ALA A 8 -13.26 14.29 24.49
CA ALA A 8 -13.50 15.71 24.78
C ALA A 8 -13.90 15.87 26.24
N ARG A 9 -13.75 17.07 26.78
CA ARG A 9 -14.25 17.39 28.13
C ARG A 9 -15.76 17.14 28.19
N ARG A 10 -16.23 16.54 29.27
CA ARG A 10 -17.66 16.24 29.44
C ARG A 10 -18.49 17.54 29.30
N GLY A 11 -19.47 17.52 28.40
CA GLY A 11 -20.29 18.67 28.05
C GLY A 11 -19.78 19.58 26.94
N HIS A 12 -18.62 19.27 26.36
CA HIS A 12 -18.10 20.01 25.19
C HIS A 12 -18.12 19.14 23.94
N THR A 13 -18.79 19.61 22.88
CA THR A 13 -18.71 19.01 21.54
C THR A 13 -17.43 19.51 20.88
N LEU A 14 -16.54 18.60 20.52
CA LEU A 14 -15.34 18.95 19.77
C LEU A 14 -15.74 19.34 18.34
N VAL A 15 -15.65 20.61 18.01
CA VAL A 15 -15.85 21.09 16.63
C VAL A 15 -14.53 21.00 15.90
N VAL A 16 -14.39 20.01 15.03
CA VAL A 16 -13.25 19.89 14.13
C VAL A 16 -13.61 20.56 12.80
N ALA A 17 -12.98 21.69 12.53
CA ALA A 17 -13.12 22.37 11.23
C ALA A 17 -12.44 21.51 10.16
N VAL A 18 -13.24 20.80 9.36
CA VAL A 18 -12.76 20.07 8.18
C VAL A 18 -12.91 21.01 6.99
N SER A 19 -11.80 21.40 6.39
CA SER A 19 -11.83 22.17 5.14
C SER A 19 -12.33 21.27 4.01
N GLY A 20 -13.64 21.30 3.76
CA GLY A 20 -14.33 20.46 2.78
C GLY A 20 -14.17 20.91 1.31
N ARG A 21 -13.36 21.90 1.02
CA ARG A 21 -13.15 22.42 -0.35
C ARG A 21 -11.84 21.88 -0.94
N GLY A 22 -11.83 20.60 -1.27
CA GLY A 22 -10.69 20.06 -2.04
C GLY A 22 -11.02 18.69 -2.59
N SER A 23 -11.23 18.58 -3.90
CA SER A 23 -11.38 17.32 -4.61
C SER A 23 -10.08 16.49 -4.69
N GLY A 24 -9.05 16.85 -3.92
CA GLY A 24 -7.77 16.18 -3.90
C GLY A 24 -7.84 14.81 -3.21
N ARG A 25 -7.07 13.87 -3.70
CA ARG A 25 -6.90 12.52 -3.13
C ARG A 25 -5.46 12.06 -3.23
N VAL A 26 -5.10 11.11 -2.39
CA VAL A 26 -3.80 10.43 -2.46
C VAL A 26 -4.05 8.97 -2.83
N SER A 27 -3.36 8.49 -3.86
CA SER A 27 -3.28 7.07 -4.17
C SER A 27 -1.93 6.52 -3.71
N GLY A 28 -1.94 5.33 -3.14
CA GLY A 28 -0.74 4.61 -2.75
C GLY A 28 -0.67 3.24 -3.41
N ALA A 29 0.53 2.81 -3.73
CA ALA A 29 0.87 1.43 -4.06
C ALA A 29 1.99 0.99 -3.12
N GLY A 30 1.93 -0.25 -2.63
CA GLY A 30 2.92 -0.82 -1.74
C GLY A 30 3.23 -2.26 -2.12
N LEU A 31 4.49 -2.63 -1.98
CA LEU A 31 4.96 -4.01 -2.08
C LEU A 31 5.54 -4.41 -0.73
N VAL A 32 4.99 -5.45 -0.13
CA VAL A 32 5.59 -6.15 1.00
C VAL A 32 6.57 -7.15 0.39
N CYS A 33 7.87 -6.90 0.59
CA CYS A 33 8.94 -7.72 0.04
C CYS A 33 9.47 -8.64 1.14
N LEU A 34 9.45 -9.91 0.86
CA LEU A 34 9.86 -10.99 1.77
C LEU A 34 10.85 -11.89 1.05
N GLY A 35 11.78 -12.48 1.78
CA GLY A 35 12.72 -13.45 1.23
C GLY A 35 13.27 -14.35 2.33
N PRO A 36 13.73 -15.57 1.99
CA PRO A 36 14.31 -16.50 2.95
C PRO A 36 15.46 -15.84 3.72
N GLY A 37 15.42 -15.93 5.05
CA GLY A 37 16.46 -15.37 5.93
C GLY A 37 16.58 -13.83 5.92
N SER A 38 15.71 -13.11 5.21
CA SER A 38 15.75 -11.65 5.14
C SER A 38 14.63 -11.01 5.97
N ARG A 39 14.92 -9.82 6.50
CA ARG A 39 13.89 -9.01 7.16
C ARG A 39 12.91 -8.48 6.12
N GLY A 40 11.62 -8.53 6.44
CA GLY A 40 10.58 -7.96 5.58
C GLY A 40 10.85 -6.48 5.27
N ARG A 41 10.57 -6.06 4.04
CA ARG A 41 10.71 -4.67 3.59
C ARG A 41 9.40 -4.19 2.97
N LEU A 42 9.10 -2.92 3.15
CA LEU A 42 7.98 -2.26 2.47
C LEU A 42 8.54 -1.26 1.47
N LEU A 43 8.23 -1.45 0.20
CA LEU A 43 8.42 -0.44 -0.83
C LEU A 43 7.08 0.20 -1.13
N CYS A 44 7.04 1.52 -1.23
CA CYS A 44 5.80 2.21 -1.51
C CYS A 44 6.01 3.41 -2.44
N ARG A 45 4.97 3.70 -3.21
CA ARG A 45 4.89 4.89 -4.06
C ARG A 45 3.55 5.57 -3.82
N MET A 46 3.58 6.89 -3.73
CA MET A 46 2.38 7.70 -3.53
C MET A 46 2.23 8.70 -4.67
N ARG A 47 0.99 8.96 -5.04
CA ARG A 47 0.62 9.99 -6.00
C ARG A 47 -0.46 10.89 -5.43
N ILE A 48 -0.23 12.20 -5.51
CA ILE A 48 -1.21 13.21 -5.15
C ILE A 48 -2.02 13.56 -6.39
N HIS A 49 -3.34 13.49 -6.27
CA HIS A 49 -4.28 13.92 -7.29
C HIS A 49 -4.94 15.21 -6.81
N ARG A 50 -4.88 16.24 -7.62
CA ARG A 50 -5.38 17.58 -7.27
C ARG A 50 -6.79 17.85 -7.77
N GLY A 51 -7.44 16.85 -8.38
CA GLY A 51 -8.79 16.96 -8.90
C GLY A 51 -8.89 17.76 -10.19
N ARG A 52 -7.80 17.89 -10.96
CA ARG A 52 -7.81 18.59 -12.25
C ARG A 52 -8.61 17.81 -13.28
N LYS A 53 -9.23 18.53 -14.22
CA LYS A 53 -9.95 17.90 -15.36
C LYS A 53 -8.99 17.01 -16.14
N GLY A 54 -9.39 15.76 -16.41
CA GLY A 54 -8.55 14.78 -17.11
C GLY A 54 -7.47 14.10 -16.24
N GLU A 55 -7.33 14.46 -14.98
CA GLU A 55 -6.37 13.81 -14.09
C GLU A 55 -6.84 12.40 -13.73
N ARG A 56 -5.98 11.39 -13.99
CA ARG A 56 -6.24 9.99 -13.59
C ARG A 56 -6.36 9.88 -12.07
N ARG A 57 -7.42 9.24 -11.58
CA ARG A 57 -7.75 9.17 -10.15
C ARG A 57 -7.09 8.02 -9.40
N SER A 58 -6.25 7.21 -10.03
CA SER A 58 -5.60 6.03 -9.45
C SER A 58 -4.12 5.98 -9.82
N MET A 59 -3.39 5.05 -9.20
CA MET A 59 -2.03 4.71 -9.62
C MET A 59 -2.07 4.19 -11.06
N SER A 60 -1.09 4.59 -11.87
CA SER A 60 -0.97 4.14 -13.26
C SER A 60 -0.21 2.82 -13.35
N GLU A 61 -0.37 2.10 -14.47
CA GLU A 61 0.40 0.91 -14.80
C GLU A 61 1.92 1.20 -14.76
N ALA A 62 2.36 2.33 -15.31
CA ALA A 62 3.75 2.77 -15.21
C ALA A 62 4.20 3.01 -13.76
N GLY A 63 3.28 3.42 -12.88
CA GLY A 63 3.54 3.54 -11.45
C GLY A 63 3.81 2.19 -10.79
N TYR A 64 3.02 1.18 -11.11
CA TYR A 64 3.21 -0.19 -10.63
C TYR A 64 4.46 -0.84 -11.25
N ALA A 65 4.65 -0.74 -12.55
CA ALA A 65 5.84 -1.23 -13.23
C ALA A 65 7.12 -0.66 -12.60
N GLY A 66 7.18 0.66 -12.40
CA GLY A 66 8.32 1.31 -11.76
C GLY A 66 8.52 0.89 -10.29
N LEU A 67 7.46 0.53 -9.56
CA LEU A 67 7.59 0.01 -8.19
C LEU A 67 8.15 -1.41 -8.18
N ILE A 68 7.70 -2.27 -9.10
CA ILE A 68 8.20 -3.66 -9.27
C ILE A 68 9.68 -3.65 -9.70
N THR A 69 10.04 -2.80 -10.66
CA THR A 69 11.43 -2.63 -11.10
C THR A 69 12.32 -2.16 -9.94
N ALA A 70 11.85 -1.20 -9.14
CA ALA A 70 12.59 -0.74 -7.95
C ALA A 70 12.77 -1.85 -6.91
N ALA A 71 11.77 -2.72 -6.74
CA ALA A 71 11.87 -3.89 -5.87
C ALA A 71 12.97 -4.84 -6.35
N HIS A 72 12.96 -5.22 -7.65
CA HIS A 72 13.99 -6.06 -8.24
C HIS A 72 15.40 -5.48 -8.04
N GLN A 73 15.57 -4.18 -8.34
CA GLN A 73 16.85 -3.48 -8.18
C GLN A 73 17.33 -3.44 -6.73
N GLN A 74 16.43 -3.26 -5.75
CA GLN A 74 16.80 -3.19 -4.34
C GLN A 74 17.02 -4.55 -3.68
N LEU A 75 16.36 -5.57 -4.19
CA LEU A 75 16.49 -6.95 -3.68
C LEU A 75 17.65 -7.70 -4.34
N HIS A 76 18.11 -7.23 -5.50
CA HIS A 76 19.13 -7.90 -6.34
C HIS A 76 18.80 -9.37 -6.60
N ALA A 77 17.52 -9.71 -6.77
CA ALA A 77 17.02 -11.07 -6.91
C ALA A 77 15.80 -11.12 -7.84
N PRO A 78 15.50 -12.28 -8.46
CA PRO A 78 14.24 -12.51 -9.11
C PRO A 78 13.06 -12.29 -8.15
N VAL A 79 11.94 -11.83 -8.68
CA VAL A 79 10.75 -11.45 -7.91
C VAL A 79 9.58 -12.38 -8.23
N ILE A 80 9.04 -13.04 -7.24
CA ILE A 80 7.73 -13.67 -7.32
C ILE A 80 6.72 -12.64 -6.87
N LEU A 81 5.99 -12.07 -7.83
CA LEU A 81 5.00 -11.03 -7.59
C LEU A 81 3.64 -11.66 -7.31
N ILE A 82 3.22 -11.60 -6.05
CA ILE A 82 1.90 -12.06 -5.62
C ILE A 82 1.00 -10.83 -5.53
N TRP A 83 -0.08 -10.80 -6.29
CA TRP A 83 -1.01 -9.68 -6.27
C TRP A 83 -2.46 -10.08 -6.51
N ASP A 84 -3.37 -9.17 -6.16
CA ASP A 84 -4.80 -9.32 -6.38
C ASP A 84 -5.20 -9.08 -7.86
N ASN A 85 -6.49 -9.27 -8.14
CA ASN A 85 -7.06 -9.10 -9.46
C ASN A 85 -7.54 -7.64 -9.74
N LEU A 86 -6.89 -6.63 -9.17
CA LEU A 86 -7.21 -5.23 -9.47
C LEU A 86 -7.08 -4.98 -10.99
N ASN A 87 -8.05 -4.28 -11.57
CA ASN A 87 -8.10 -4.03 -13.02
C ASN A 87 -6.78 -3.48 -13.60
N THR A 88 -6.08 -2.64 -12.83
CA THR A 88 -4.75 -2.13 -13.24
C THR A 88 -3.72 -3.25 -13.29
N HIS A 89 -3.76 -4.22 -12.37
CA HIS A 89 -2.80 -5.34 -12.31
C HIS A 89 -2.97 -6.31 -13.48
N ILE A 90 -4.20 -6.51 -13.93
CA ILE A 90 -4.55 -7.42 -15.03
C ILE A 90 -4.65 -6.70 -16.38
N SER A 91 -4.28 -5.43 -16.48
CA SER A 91 -4.35 -4.64 -17.71
C SER A 91 -3.40 -5.18 -18.80
N ALA A 92 -3.68 -4.85 -20.07
CA ALA A 92 -2.81 -5.22 -21.19
C ALA A 92 -1.37 -4.69 -20.98
N ALA A 93 -1.23 -3.44 -20.53
CA ALA A 93 0.07 -2.83 -20.28
C ALA A 93 0.88 -3.58 -19.21
N MET A 94 0.24 -4.04 -18.14
CA MET A 94 0.93 -4.83 -17.11
C MET A 94 1.27 -6.23 -17.58
N ARG A 95 0.42 -6.87 -18.40
CA ARG A 95 0.77 -8.16 -19.04
C ARG A 95 1.96 -8.02 -19.97
N THR A 96 2.02 -6.94 -20.77
CA THR A 96 3.18 -6.64 -21.63
C THR A 96 4.43 -6.43 -20.79
N PHE A 97 4.36 -5.63 -19.72
CA PHE A 97 5.49 -5.39 -18.81
C PHE A 97 6.01 -6.70 -18.20
N THR A 98 5.15 -7.50 -17.57
CA THR A 98 5.56 -8.76 -16.92
C THR A 98 6.03 -9.79 -17.97
N GLY A 99 5.44 -9.78 -19.17
CA GLY A 99 5.85 -10.63 -20.29
C GLY A 99 7.24 -10.29 -20.81
N ALA A 100 7.62 -9.01 -20.85
CA ALA A 100 8.94 -8.54 -21.26
C ALA A 100 10.05 -8.81 -20.22
N HIS A 101 9.67 -9.09 -18.96
CA HIS A 101 10.60 -9.26 -17.85
C HIS A 101 10.49 -10.64 -17.18
N ARG A 102 10.16 -11.68 -17.98
CA ARG A 102 10.00 -13.07 -17.51
C ARG A 102 11.28 -13.67 -16.94
N ASP A 103 12.40 -13.10 -17.26
CA ASP A 103 13.73 -13.48 -16.78
C ASP A 103 13.90 -13.24 -15.29
N TRP A 104 13.18 -12.25 -14.72
CA TRP A 104 13.29 -11.92 -13.31
C TRP A 104 11.96 -11.70 -12.59
N VAL A 105 10.80 -11.64 -13.28
CA VAL A 105 9.50 -11.53 -12.63
C VAL A 105 8.58 -12.70 -12.97
N THR A 106 8.10 -13.38 -11.93
CA THR A 106 7.05 -14.40 -12.02
C THR A 106 5.80 -13.88 -11.34
N VAL A 107 4.65 -13.97 -11.98
CA VAL A 107 3.37 -13.46 -11.45
C VAL A 107 2.52 -14.61 -10.92
N VAL A 108 2.11 -14.50 -9.66
CA VAL A 108 1.12 -15.36 -9.01
C VAL A 108 -0.08 -14.50 -8.62
N ARG A 109 -1.28 -14.91 -9.03
CA ARG A 109 -2.51 -14.18 -8.71
C ARG A 109 -3.17 -14.76 -7.47
N LEU A 110 -3.54 -13.88 -6.55
CA LEU A 110 -4.39 -14.27 -5.44
C LEU A 110 -5.78 -14.68 -5.95
N PRO A 111 -6.48 -15.56 -5.24
CA PRO A 111 -7.88 -15.84 -5.50
C PRO A 111 -8.71 -14.55 -5.47
N ALA A 112 -9.82 -14.55 -6.20
CA ALA A 112 -10.76 -13.44 -6.14
C ALA A 112 -11.34 -13.31 -4.71
N TYR A 113 -11.46 -12.07 -4.24
CA TYR A 113 -12.02 -11.76 -2.91
C TYR A 113 -11.27 -12.39 -1.72
N ALA A 114 -9.95 -12.54 -1.82
CA ALA A 114 -9.11 -13.06 -0.73
C ALA A 114 -8.15 -11.98 -0.18
N PRO A 115 -8.67 -10.87 0.41
CA PRO A 115 -7.83 -9.83 0.98
C PRO A 115 -7.01 -10.34 2.18
N ASP A 116 -7.52 -11.35 2.90
CA ASP A 116 -6.86 -11.94 4.06
C ASP A 116 -5.53 -12.63 3.71
N LEU A 117 -5.34 -13.00 2.44
CA LEU A 117 -4.08 -13.56 1.94
C LEU A 117 -3.08 -12.48 1.50
N ASN A 118 -3.45 -11.20 1.58
CA ASN A 118 -2.61 -10.10 1.12
C ASN A 118 -2.02 -9.31 2.30
N PRO A 119 -0.74 -9.48 2.67
CA PRO A 119 -0.14 -8.77 3.79
C PRO A 119 -0.12 -7.25 3.60
N ALA A 120 -0.25 -6.74 2.37
CA ALA A 120 -0.38 -5.31 2.11
C ALA A 120 -1.66 -4.71 2.72
N GLU A 121 -2.73 -5.51 2.90
CA GLU A 121 -3.94 -5.04 3.59
C GLU A 121 -3.66 -4.69 5.05
N GLY A 122 -2.78 -5.43 5.73
CA GLY A 122 -2.30 -5.10 7.07
C GLY A 122 -1.58 -3.73 7.12
N VAL A 123 -0.75 -3.44 6.11
CA VAL A 123 -0.11 -2.11 5.97
C VAL A 123 -1.16 -1.01 5.83
N TRP A 124 -2.15 -1.21 4.96
CA TRP A 124 -3.21 -0.22 4.74
C TRP A 124 -4.12 -0.05 5.95
N ALA A 125 -4.45 -1.13 6.65
CA ALA A 125 -5.23 -1.07 7.89
C ALA A 125 -4.48 -0.31 8.98
N ASN A 126 -3.21 -0.63 9.21
CA ASN A 126 -2.36 0.08 10.18
C ASN A 126 -2.26 1.58 9.85
N MET A 127 -2.05 1.91 8.58
CA MET A 127 -1.99 3.29 8.14
C MET A 127 -3.33 4.01 8.38
N LYS A 128 -4.48 3.42 8.03
CA LYS A 128 -5.81 4.00 8.20
C LYS A 128 -6.18 4.21 9.67
N ASN A 129 -5.89 3.25 10.54
CA ASN A 129 -6.19 3.33 11.98
C ASN A 129 -5.57 4.56 12.63
N GLY A 130 -4.40 4.95 12.19
CA GLY A 130 -3.75 6.15 12.68
C GLY A 130 -4.24 7.47 12.06
N LEU A 131 -5.17 7.44 11.11
CA LEU A 131 -5.74 8.65 10.47
C LEU A 131 -7.10 9.05 11.08
N GLY A 132 -7.64 8.26 11.99
CA GLY A 132 -9.00 8.41 12.51
C GLY A 132 -9.34 9.79 13.10
N ASN A 133 -8.33 10.52 13.60
CA ASN A 133 -8.48 11.86 14.16
C ASN A 133 -7.74 12.94 13.34
N LEU A 134 -7.36 12.62 12.10
CA LEU A 134 -6.63 13.57 11.26
C LEU A 134 -7.59 14.52 10.55
N ALA A 135 -7.61 15.78 10.95
CA ALA A 135 -8.21 16.89 10.22
C ALA A 135 -7.15 17.49 9.28
N ALA A 136 -6.89 16.86 8.14
CA ALA A 136 -5.99 17.43 7.15
C ALA A 136 -6.63 18.65 6.49
N ARG A 137 -5.90 19.76 6.45
CA ARG A 137 -6.37 21.02 5.85
C ARG A 137 -6.41 20.93 4.33
N ASP A 138 -5.50 20.15 3.74
CA ASP A 138 -5.38 19.95 2.31
C ASP A 138 -4.76 18.58 1.97
N VAL A 139 -4.75 18.23 0.67
CA VAL A 139 -4.21 16.97 0.18
C VAL A 139 -2.70 16.84 0.35
N CYS A 140 -1.95 17.96 0.40
CA CYS A 140 -0.50 17.94 0.58
C CYS A 140 -0.15 17.60 2.03
N GLN A 141 -0.88 18.15 3.00
CA GLN A 141 -0.75 17.78 4.40
C GLN A 141 -1.10 16.30 4.64
N LEU A 142 -2.21 15.84 4.03
CA LEU A 142 -2.56 14.41 4.08
C LEU A 142 -1.42 13.55 3.52
N ALA A 143 -0.87 13.92 2.35
CA ALA A 143 0.23 13.17 1.75
C ALA A 143 1.49 13.16 2.61
N ALA A 144 1.80 14.26 3.30
CA ALA A 144 2.93 14.32 4.22
C ALA A 144 2.76 13.38 5.41
N VAL A 145 1.57 13.37 6.02
CA VAL A 145 1.26 12.44 7.12
C VAL A 145 1.34 10.98 6.67
N LEU A 146 0.76 10.66 5.51
CA LEU A 146 0.81 9.31 4.95
C LEU A 146 2.24 8.86 4.68
N ARG A 147 3.11 9.73 4.11
CA ARG A 147 4.54 9.41 3.90
C ARG A 147 5.25 9.10 5.21
N ASN A 148 5.05 9.92 6.23
CA ASN A 148 5.70 9.72 7.53
C ASN A 148 5.26 8.39 8.16
N ARG A 149 3.98 8.02 8.05
CA ARG A 149 3.49 6.74 8.54
C ARG A 149 4.04 5.55 7.77
N LEU A 150 4.03 5.60 6.43
CA LEU A 150 4.61 4.55 5.61
C LEU A 150 6.10 4.40 5.90
N LYS A 151 6.82 5.51 6.06
CA LYS A 151 8.23 5.52 6.47
C LYS A 151 8.42 4.87 7.84
N SER A 152 7.56 5.16 8.82
CA SER A 152 7.59 4.50 10.13
C SER A 152 7.39 3.00 10.03
N ILE A 153 6.51 2.51 9.16
CA ILE A 153 6.32 1.07 8.92
C ILE A 153 7.57 0.47 8.25
N GLN A 154 8.17 1.17 7.28
CA GLN A 154 9.40 0.72 6.60
C GLN A 154 10.57 0.46 7.55
N TYR A 155 10.66 1.23 8.64
CA TYR A 155 11.70 1.06 9.66
C TYR A 155 11.37 0.03 10.74
N ARG A 156 10.23 -0.68 10.61
CA ARG A 156 9.78 -1.71 11.55
C ARG A 156 9.57 -3.04 10.84
N PRO A 157 10.62 -3.78 10.52
CA PRO A 157 10.52 -5.06 9.82
C PRO A 157 9.72 -6.10 10.63
N GLU A 158 9.72 -6.02 11.96
CA GLU A 158 8.88 -6.84 12.84
C GLU A 158 7.40 -6.67 12.53
N LEU A 159 6.94 -5.45 12.32
CA LEU A 159 5.56 -5.15 11.97
C LEU A 159 5.16 -5.73 10.60
N ILE A 160 6.11 -5.74 9.66
CA ILE A 160 5.89 -6.36 8.34
C ILE A 160 5.75 -7.89 8.50
N GLY A 161 6.54 -8.50 9.39
CA GLY A 161 6.41 -9.90 9.75
C GLY A 161 5.05 -10.23 10.37
N GLU A 162 4.52 -9.35 11.24
CA GLU A 162 3.19 -9.50 11.83
C GLU A 162 2.09 -9.46 10.75
N PHE A 163 2.19 -8.57 9.76
CA PHE A 163 1.24 -8.52 8.65
C PHE A 163 1.27 -9.80 7.80
N LEU A 164 2.44 -10.41 7.61
CA LEU A 164 2.53 -11.71 6.95
C LEU A 164 1.88 -12.80 7.81
N ALA A 165 2.22 -12.86 9.08
CA ALA A 165 1.68 -13.88 9.99
C ALA A 165 0.13 -13.85 10.05
N GLN A 166 -0.48 -12.67 9.97
CA GLN A 166 -1.93 -12.50 9.92
C GLN A 166 -2.58 -13.17 8.69
N THR A 167 -1.83 -13.36 7.61
CA THR A 167 -2.33 -14.06 6.42
C THR A 167 -2.29 -15.58 6.53
N GLY A 168 -1.67 -16.13 7.54
CA GLY A 168 -1.40 -17.56 7.67
C GLY A 168 -0.36 -18.11 6.70
N LEU A 169 0.27 -17.23 5.90
CA LEU A 169 1.34 -17.62 4.97
C LEU A 169 2.68 -17.70 5.71
N THR A 170 3.48 -18.69 5.37
CA THR A 170 4.85 -18.84 5.84
C THR A 170 5.82 -18.87 4.66
N LEU A 171 7.04 -18.41 4.88
CA LEU A 171 8.12 -18.46 3.88
C LEU A 171 8.92 -19.76 3.96
N GLU A 172 8.70 -20.55 5.01
CA GLU A 172 9.38 -21.82 5.19
C GLU A 172 8.61 -22.93 4.47
N PRO A 173 9.30 -23.79 3.70
CA PRO A 173 8.67 -24.99 3.17
C PRO A 173 8.17 -25.82 4.35
N GLN A 174 6.89 -26.19 4.33
CA GLN A 174 6.42 -27.21 5.27
C GLN A 174 7.22 -28.49 5.03
N PRO A 175 7.80 -29.12 6.05
CA PRO A 175 8.40 -30.44 5.87
C PRO A 175 7.34 -31.42 5.34
N PRO A 176 7.74 -32.34 4.47
CA PRO A 176 6.85 -33.33 3.87
C PRO A 176 6.15 -34.21 4.92
#